data_c23cd16fb7b685c8d709b7efb375929a
#
_entry.id   c23cd16fb7b685c8d709b7efb375929a
#
_cell.length_a   1.000
_cell.length_b   1.000
_cell.length_c   1.000
_cell.angle_alpha   90.00
_cell.angle_beta   90.00
_cell.angle_gamma   90.00
#
_symmetry.space_group_name_H-M   'P 1'
#
loop_
_entity.id
_entity.type
_entity.pdbx_description
1 polymer ?
#
loop_
_entity_poly.entity_id
_entity_poly.type
_entity_poly.pdbx_seq_one_letter_code
_entity_poly.pdbx_strand_id
1 'polypeptide(L)'
;MATRPAALAAAAGVAVGVVVGAALSALWRRRKRAAEQVNESTIRLMTRVAIESGAVNLSQGFPNEPPPREMACAAAGALLCGASADSAAAAAATLEATGPRAEETDALNQYSFPYGAPELRRAVAKYYAQRFPGAFAYDADENITIVAGATEGFAACIRALAEPGDVIAFFEPCHELYPSQLALFGMLPRAVTLTAHETDWSFDAAELEAALRGARLFLFNDPHNPTGHRFSSAERRLIVKLCRKHGVLIVTDEIYEWILYGSDIDVHEPLAVLDPENVVIVSSISKTARATGWRIGWVVASAPRTQRIRAVHDQLVACVATPLQIGVARLLEMDKARFADLRGEYQTKRDVLGAALSKAGFDLGPEPKGAYYWFVGYKGVPQLQSLDPLAAAMIMTREYGVACVPGDNFYVSARRTDAAHGQRYLRFAFCRSLGVLQAAGERLAAMSV
;
A
#
# COMPACT_ATOMS: atom_id res chain seq x y z
N MET A 1 -10.66 60.41 -40.37
CA MET A 1 -10.01 60.06 -39.08
C MET A 1 -10.94 59.10 -38.35
N ALA A 2 -10.80 57.84 -38.61
CA ALA A 2 -11.48 56.76 -37.83
C ALA A 2 -10.81 55.40 -38.11
N THR A 3 -9.70 55.07 -37.46
CA THR A 3 -9.07 53.72 -37.56
C THR A 3 -8.18 53.34 -36.37
N ARG A 4 -8.45 53.79 -35.16
CA ARG A 4 -7.66 53.36 -33.98
C ARG A 4 -8.29 52.31 -33.05
N PRO A 5 -9.59 52.01 -32.98
CA PRO A 5 -10.11 50.99 -32.04
C PRO A 5 -9.96 49.55 -32.54
N ALA A 6 -9.96 49.29 -33.85
CA ALA A 6 -9.90 47.92 -34.38
C ALA A 6 -8.51 47.26 -34.23
N ALA A 7 -7.45 48.05 -34.32
CA ALA A 7 -6.07 47.56 -34.16
C ALA A 7 -5.75 47.18 -32.71
N LEU A 8 -6.31 47.86 -31.71
CA LEU A 8 -6.13 47.52 -30.29
C LEU A 8 -6.90 46.26 -29.89
N ALA A 9 -8.09 46.02 -30.46
CA ALA A 9 -8.86 44.81 -30.20
C ALA A 9 -8.20 43.57 -30.82
N ALA A 10 -7.61 43.69 -32.01
CA ALA A 10 -6.85 42.62 -32.66
C ALA A 10 -5.56 42.29 -31.89
N ALA A 11 -4.82 43.28 -31.39
CA ALA A 11 -3.62 43.09 -30.59
C ALA A 11 -3.92 42.44 -29.23
N ALA A 12 -5.02 42.78 -28.56
CA ALA A 12 -5.47 42.16 -27.32
C ALA A 12 -5.90 40.70 -27.55
N GLY A 13 -6.59 40.37 -28.64
CA GLY A 13 -6.97 39.02 -29.01
C GLY A 13 -5.76 38.11 -29.29
N VAL A 14 -4.75 38.64 -29.97
CA VAL A 14 -3.47 37.91 -30.22
C VAL A 14 -2.69 37.70 -28.92
N ALA A 15 -2.63 38.69 -28.03
CA ALA A 15 -1.94 38.59 -26.75
C ALA A 15 -2.61 37.53 -25.83
N VAL A 16 -3.93 37.50 -25.77
CA VAL A 16 -4.68 36.49 -25.01
C VAL A 16 -4.49 35.09 -25.62
N GLY A 17 -4.50 34.95 -26.94
CA GLY A 17 -4.25 33.69 -27.63
C GLY A 17 -2.86 33.15 -27.38
N VAL A 18 -1.82 34.00 -27.35
CA VAL A 18 -0.44 33.63 -27.06
C VAL A 18 -0.26 33.20 -25.61
N VAL A 19 -0.87 33.91 -24.64
CA VAL A 19 -0.82 33.55 -23.21
C VAL A 19 -1.55 32.24 -22.95
N VAL A 20 -2.73 32.04 -23.52
CA VAL A 20 -3.49 30.79 -23.42
C VAL A 20 -2.74 29.63 -24.09
N GLY A 21 -2.16 29.85 -25.27
CA GLY A 21 -1.33 28.85 -25.96
C GLY A 21 -0.05 28.50 -25.20
N ALA A 22 0.61 29.48 -24.58
CA ALA A 22 1.77 29.25 -23.71
C ALA A 22 1.41 28.50 -22.44
N ALA A 23 0.27 28.83 -21.81
CA ALA A 23 -0.24 28.11 -20.64
C ALA A 23 -0.63 26.65 -20.97
N LEU A 24 -1.32 26.44 -22.11
CA LEU A 24 -1.67 25.10 -22.58
C LEU A 24 -0.44 24.29 -22.97
N SER A 25 0.56 24.89 -23.62
CA SER A 25 1.82 24.22 -23.96
C SER A 25 2.69 23.96 -22.73
N ALA A 26 2.65 24.80 -21.69
CA ALA A 26 3.28 24.55 -20.40
C ALA A 26 2.60 23.43 -19.62
N LEU A 27 1.27 23.38 -19.62
CA LEU A 27 0.45 22.29 -19.09
C LEU A 27 0.73 20.97 -19.84
N TRP A 28 0.82 21.00 -21.15
CA TRP A 28 1.15 19.83 -21.97
C TRP A 28 2.59 19.35 -21.72
N ARG A 29 3.58 20.25 -21.62
CA ARG A 29 4.96 19.92 -21.26
C ARG A 29 5.08 19.38 -19.82
N ARG A 30 4.31 19.92 -18.87
CA ARG A 30 4.21 19.36 -17.51
C ARG A 30 3.60 17.94 -17.52
N ARG A 31 2.53 17.72 -18.30
CA ARG A 31 1.92 16.40 -18.49
C ARG A 31 2.89 15.41 -19.12
N LYS A 32 3.65 15.84 -20.15
CA LYS A 32 4.66 14.98 -20.78
C LYS A 32 5.80 14.62 -19.82
N ARG A 33 6.31 15.57 -19.03
CA ARG A 33 7.33 15.30 -17.99
C ARG A 33 6.82 14.40 -16.86
N ALA A 34 5.57 14.50 -16.47
CA ALA A 34 4.97 13.60 -15.48
C ALA A 34 4.84 12.17 -16.02
N ALA A 35 4.51 12.00 -17.32
CA ALA A 35 4.46 10.71 -17.98
C ALA A 35 5.87 10.07 -18.19
N GLU A 36 6.91 10.88 -18.32
CA GLU A 36 8.30 10.42 -18.47
C GLU A 36 8.97 9.99 -17.14
N GLN A 37 8.29 10.15 -15.98
CA GLN A 37 8.83 9.82 -14.66
C GLN A 37 8.38 8.45 -14.11
N VAL A 38 7.79 7.58 -14.92
CA VAL A 38 7.55 6.18 -14.50
C VAL A 38 8.85 5.39 -14.67
N ASN A 39 9.74 5.52 -13.70
CA ASN A 39 11.00 4.76 -13.64
C ASN A 39 10.76 3.40 -12.99
N GLU A 40 11.73 2.47 -13.17
CA GLU A 40 11.76 1.21 -12.41
C GLU A 40 11.64 1.52 -10.91
N SER A 41 10.76 0.80 -10.20
CA SER A 41 10.62 0.92 -8.75
C SER A 41 11.97 0.65 -8.05
N THR A 42 12.36 1.56 -7.14
CA THR A 42 13.59 1.39 -6.35
C THR A 42 13.58 0.09 -5.54
N ILE A 43 12.41 -0.37 -5.08
CA ILE A 43 12.27 -1.66 -4.42
C ILE A 43 12.63 -2.82 -5.37
N ARG A 44 12.24 -2.76 -6.64
CA ARG A 44 12.61 -3.75 -7.66
C ARG A 44 14.10 -3.69 -7.99
N LEU A 45 14.67 -2.50 -8.13
CA LEU A 45 16.10 -2.31 -8.29
C LEU A 45 16.88 -2.98 -7.15
N MET A 46 16.52 -2.70 -5.89
CA MET A 46 17.18 -3.30 -4.72
C MET A 46 17.02 -4.82 -4.66
N THR A 47 15.88 -5.35 -5.09
CA THR A 47 15.68 -6.79 -5.21
C THR A 47 16.63 -7.41 -6.22
N ARG A 48 16.75 -6.82 -7.41
CA ARG A 48 17.67 -7.29 -8.46
C ARG A 48 19.12 -7.27 -7.96
N VAL A 49 19.55 -6.16 -7.35
CA VAL A 49 20.90 -6.04 -6.77
C VAL A 49 21.13 -7.07 -5.65
N ALA A 50 20.11 -7.34 -4.81
CA ALA A 50 20.21 -8.35 -3.76
C ALA A 50 20.42 -9.76 -4.34
N ILE A 51 19.70 -10.11 -5.41
CA ILE A 51 19.87 -11.40 -6.11
C ILE A 51 21.27 -11.49 -6.71
N GLU A 52 21.72 -10.48 -7.46
CA GLU A 52 23.03 -10.44 -8.10
C GLU A 52 24.19 -10.53 -7.10
N SER A 53 24.04 -9.96 -5.91
CA SER A 53 25.05 -9.91 -4.86
C SER A 53 24.96 -11.06 -3.86
N GLY A 54 23.97 -11.97 -3.96
CA GLY A 54 23.70 -13.00 -2.96
C GLY A 54 23.37 -12.45 -1.58
N ALA A 55 22.82 -11.23 -1.49
CA ALA A 55 22.51 -10.56 -0.24
C ALA A 55 21.20 -11.09 0.38
N VAL A 56 21.10 -11.01 1.73
CA VAL A 56 19.83 -11.21 2.41
C VAL A 56 18.88 -10.07 2.02
N ASN A 57 17.77 -10.41 1.36
CA ASN A 57 16.85 -9.42 0.83
C ASN A 57 15.83 -8.97 1.88
N LEU A 58 16.06 -7.81 2.50
CA LEU A 58 15.14 -7.12 3.41
C LEU A 58 14.49 -5.88 2.75
N SER A 59 14.71 -5.67 1.45
CA SER A 59 14.14 -4.53 0.73
C SER A 59 12.68 -4.74 0.37
N GLN A 60 12.26 -5.98 0.10
CA GLN A 60 10.89 -6.29 -0.27
C GLN A 60 10.00 -6.60 0.94
N GLY A 61 8.82 -5.97 0.96
CA GLY A 61 7.82 -6.16 1.98
C GLY A 61 6.82 -7.28 1.66
N PHE A 62 7.30 -8.51 1.47
CA PHE A 62 6.43 -9.69 1.42
C PHE A 62 6.98 -10.82 2.31
N PRO A 63 6.12 -11.57 3.01
CA PRO A 63 6.52 -12.74 3.77
C PRO A 63 7.16 -13.80 2.88
N ASN A 64 8.16 -14.51 3.36
CA ASN A 64 8.73 -15.68 2.68
C ASN A 64 8.23 -17.01 3.27
N GLU A 65 7.44 -16.97 4.35
CA GLU A 65 6.73 -18.13 4.86
C GLU A 65 5.53 -18.48 3.97
N PRO A 66 5.14 -19.77 3.97
CA PRO A 66 4.01 -20.21 3.17
C PRO A 66 2.67 -19.61 3.64
N PRO A 67 1.68 -19.50 2.76
CA PRO A 67 0.31 -19.14 3.15
C PRO A 67 -0.32 -20.23 4.04
N PRO A 68 -1.42 -19.94 4.75
CA PRO A 68 -2.17 -20.94 5.49
C PRO A 68 -2.55 -22.12 4.60
N ARG A 69 -2.29 -23.35 5.12
CA ARG A 69 -2.49 -24.59 4.36
C ARG A 69 -3.94 -24.76 3.88
N GLU A 70 -4.89 -24.40 4.72
CA GLU A 70 -6.33 -24.50 4.44
C GLU A 70 -6.74 -23.61 3.26
N MET A 71 -6.19 -22.40 3.18
CA MET A 71 -6.41 -21.51 2.04
C MET A 71 -5.80 -22.08 0.77
N ALA A 72 -4.57 -22.61 0.84
CA ALA A 72 -3.90 -23.22 -0.29
C ALA A 72 -4.64 -24.48 -0.78
N CYS A 73 -5.10 -25.31 0.13
CA CYS A 73 -5.90 -26.50 -0.20
C CYS A 73 -7.23 -26.15 -0.86
N ALA A 74 -7.94 -25.13 -0.35
CA ALA A 74 -9.18 -24.67 -0.94
C ALA A 74 -8.97 -24.10 -2.36
N ALA A 75 -7.92 -23.30 -2.55
CA ALA A 75 -7.58 -22.76 -3.87
C ALA A 75 -7.11 -23.86 -4.84
N ALA A 76 -6.27 -24.79 -4.36
CA ALA A 76 -5.81 -25.93 -5.16
C ALA A 76 -6.98 -26.80 -5.62
N GLY A 77 -7.98 -27.00 -4.75
CA GLY A 77 -9.20 -27.71 -5.12
C GLY A 77 -9.97 -27.02 -6.24
N ALA A 78 -10.15 -25.73 -6.14
CA ALA A 78 -10.83 -24.95 -7.18
C ALA A 78 -10.07 -24.97 -8.52
N LEU A 79 -8.72 -24.97 -8.48
CA LEU A 79 -7.87 -25.07 -9.66
C LEU A 79 -7.88 -26.46 -10.30
N LEU A 80 -7.92 -27.53 -9.47
CA LEU A 80 -7.75 -28.92 -9.95
C LEU A 80 -9.02 -29.49 -10.56
N CYS A 81 -10.20 -28.96 -10.24
CA CYS A 81 -11.46 -29.48 -10.80
C CYS A 81 -11.62 -29.27 -12.31
N GLY A 82 -10.70 -28.53 -12.96
CA GLY A 82 -10.61 -28.39 -14.42
C GLY A 82 -9.30 -28.91 -15.02
N ALA A 83 -8.39 -29.53 -14.24
CA ALA A 83 -7.07 -30.00 -14.68
C ALA A 83 -7.00 -31.53 -14.85
N SER A 84 -5.98 -32.03 -15.58
CA SER A 84 -5.81 -33.43 -15.93
C SER A 84 -5.73 -34.38 -14.73
N ALA A 85 -6.15 -35.63 -14.95
CA ALA A 85 -6.47 -36.67 -13.96
C ALA A 85 -5.36 -37.06 -12.97
N ASP A 86 -4.09 -36.94 -13.31
CA ASP A 86 -3.01 -37.55 -12.50
C ASP A 86 -2.58 -36.73 -11.27
N SER A 87 -2.73 -35.41 -11.30
CA SER A 87 -2.46 -34.55 -10.15
C SER A 87 -3.69 -34.34 -9.24
N ALA A 88 -4.87 -34.65 -9.75
CA ALA A 88 -6.14 -34.49 -9.05
C ALA A 88 -6.35 -35.52 -7.92
N ALA A 89 -5.82 -36.73 -8.06
CA ALA A 89 -6.12 -37.83 -7.13
C ALA A 89 -5.57 -37.63 -5.72
N ALA A 90 -4.38 -37.04 -5.56
CA ALA A 90 -3.78 -36.80 -4.25
C ALA A 90 -4.43 -35.59 -3.51
N ALA A 91 -4.88 -34.59 -4.26
CA ALA A 91 -5.56 -33.42 -3.68
C ALA A 91 -7.05 -33.67 -3.48
N ALA A 92 -7.69 -34.49 -4.34
CA ALA A 92 -9.11 -34.88 -4.23
C ALA A 92 -9.42 -35.58 -2.90
N ALA A 93 -8.54 -36.43 -2.39
CA ALA A 93 -8.74 -37.13 -1.11
C ALA A 93 -8.87 -36.18 0.08
N THR A 94 -8.25 -34.97 0.02
CA THR A 94 -8.36 -33.95 1.07
C THR A 94 -9.58 -33.04 0.85
N LEU A 95 -10.08 -32.96 -0.37
CA LEU A 95 -11.20 -32.09 -0.78
C LEU A 95 -12.57 -32.78 -0.65
N GLU A 96 -12.62 -34.12 -0.68
CA GLU A 96 -13.88 -34.86 -0.52
C GLU A 96 -14.62 -34.55 0.80
N ALA A 97 -13.88 -34.11 1.82
CA ALA A 97 -14.48 -33.76 3.12
C ALA A 97 -15.02 -32.32 3.20
N THR A 98 -14.57 -31.35 2.38
CA THR A 98 -14.87 -29.91 2.59
C THR A 98 -14.99 -29.07 1.33
N GLY A 99 -14.78 -29.64 0.12
CA GLY A 99 -14.77 -28.89 -1.14
C GLY A 99 -16.16 -28.65 -1.75
N PRO A 100 -16.30 -27.71 -2.68
CA PRO A 100 -17.49 -27.53 -3.48
C PRO A 100 -17.76 -28.78 -4.35
N ARG A 101 -19.03 -29.02 -4.73
CA ARG A 101 -19.39 -30.13 -5.59
C ARG A 101 -18.73 -29.95 -6.97
N ALA A 102 -18.40 -31.08 -7.63
CA ALA A 102 -17.72 -31.10 -8.93
C ALA A 102 -18.41 -30.25 -10.02
N GLU A 103 -19.72 -30.16 -9.97
CA GLU A 103 -20.54 -29.37 -10.91
C GLU A 103 -20.36 -27.85 -10.73
N GLU A 104 -19.97 -27.40 -9.53
CA GLU A 104 -19.73 -25.98 -9.23
C GLU A 104 -18.28 -25.57 -9.59
N THR A 105 -17.39 -26.55 -9.77
CA THR A 105 -15.96 -26.29 -9.92
C THR A 105 -15.54 -25.90 -11.33
N ASP A 106 -16.23 -26.35 -12.36
CA ASP A 106 -15.96 -25.92 -13.74
C ASP A 106 -16.26 -24.43 -13.94
N ALA A 107 -17.26 -23.89 -13.24
CA ALA A 107 -17.55 -22.46 -13.25
C ALA A 107 -16.44 -21.62 -12.60
N LEU A 108 -15.66 -22.20 -11.68
CA LEU A 108 -14.60 -21.48 -10.97
C LEU A 108 -13.36 -21.21 -11.83
N ASN A 109 -13.19 -21.92 -12.93
CA ASN A 109 -12.11 -21.70 -13.90
C ASN A 109 -12.49 -20.72 -15.01
N GLN A 110 -13.71 -20.21 -15.00
CA GLN A 110 -14.20 -19.20 -15.92
C GLN A 110 -14.14 -17.80 -15.31
N TYR A 111 -14.44 -16.79 -16.11
CA TYR A 111 -14.59 -15.44 -15.61
C TYR A 111 -15.66 -15.37 -14.52
N SER A 112 -15.33 -14.82 -13.37
CA SER A 112 -16.34 -14.37 -12.41
C SER A 112 -17.00 -13.08 -12.90
N PHE A 113 -18.02 -12.61 -12.18
CA PHE A 113 -18.44 -11.22 -12.36
C PHE A 113 -17.21 -10.30 -12.26
N PRO A 114 -17.11 -9.21 -13.06
CA PRO A 114 -15.97 -8.31 -13.03
C PRO A 114 -15.62 -7.86 -11.60
N TYR A 115 -16.61 -7.56 -10.80
CA TYR A 115 -16.42 -7.10 -9.42
C TYR A 115 -16.23 -8.22 -8.37
N GLY A 116 -16.03 -9.46 -8.82
CA GLY A 116 -15.61 -10.60 -8.00
C GLY A 116 -16.70 -11.64 -7.72
N ALA A 117 -16.26 -12.82 -7.27
CA ALA A 117 -17.13 -13.93 -6.92
C ALA A 117 -18.08 -13.55 -5.75
N PRO A 118 -19.39 -13.91 -5.85
CA PRO A 118 -20.37 -13.60 -4.80
C PRO A 118 -19.96 -14.12 -3.42
N GLU A 119 -19.32 -15.30 -3.36
CA GLU A 119 -18.85 -15.93 -2.12
C GLU A 119 -17.84 -15.01 -1.41
N LEU A 120 -16.87 -14.50 -2.15
CA LEU A 120 -15.84 -13.62 -1.57
C LEU A 120 -16.43 -12.27 -1.16
N ARG A 121 -17.31 -11.68 -1.97
CA ARG A 121 -17.97 -10.43 -1.60
C ARG A 121 -18.78 -10.57 -0.31
N ARG A 122 -19.56 -11.66 -0.18
CA ARG A 122 -20.30 -11.98 1.06
C ARG A 122 -19.36 -12.20 2.24
N ALA A 123 -18.25 -12.91 2.04
CA ALA A 123 -17.24 -13.11 3.08
C ALA A 123 -16.63 -11.80 3.57
N VAL A 124 -16.31 -10.86 2.65
CA VAL A 124 -15.79 -9.53 2.99
C VAL A 124 -16.85 -8.72 3.77
N ALA A 125 -18.10 -8.67 3.31
CA ALA A 125 -19.17 -7.97 4.01
C ALA A 125 -19.34 -8.50 5.45
N LYS A 126 -19.40 -9.81 5.60
CA LYS A 126 -19.49 -10.49 6.90
C LYS A 126 -18.27 -10.22 7.78
N TYR A 127 -17.08 -10.20 7.20
CA TYR A 127 -15.83 -9.91 7.90
C TYR A 127 -15.87 -8.53 8.58
N TYR A 128 -16.27 -7.48 7.88
CA TYR A 128 -16.38 -6.13 8.47
C TYR A 128 -17.54 -6.05 9.48
N ALA A 129 -18.71 -6.61 9.17
CA ALA A 129 -19.87 -6.60 10.07
C ALA A 129 -19.59 -7.31 11.41
N GLN A 130 -18.84 -8.40 11.39
CA GLN A 130 -18.48 -9.14 12.61
C GLN A 130 -17.39 -8.46 13.44
N ARG A 131 -16.46 -7.75 12.79
CA ARG A 131 -15.38 -7.05 13.50
C ARG A 131 -15.84 -5.73 14.12
N PHE A 132 -16.79 -5.08 13.48
CA PHE A 132 -17.28 -3.75 13.86
C PHE A 132 -18.81 -3.73 13.91
N PRO A 133 -19.41 -4.43 14.89
CA PRO A 133 -20.87 -4.52 15.00
C PRO A 133 -21.51 -3.13 15.10
N GLY A 134 -22.50 -2.88 14.23
CA GLY A 134 -23.21 -1.62 14.19
C GLY A 134 -22.50 -0.46 13.47
N ALA A 135 -21.21 -0.61 13.11
CA ALA A 135 -20.47 0.43 12.37
C ALA A 135 -20.72 0.37 10.87
N PHE A 136 -20.90 -0.83 10.32
CA PHE A 136 -21.06 -1.03 8.88
C PHE A 136 -22.28 -1.92 8.57
N ALA A 137 -23.07 -1.47 7.59
CA ALA A 137 -24.13 -2.25 6.95
C ALA A 137 -23.77 -2.39 5.45
N TYR A 138 -22.56 -2.89 5.15
CA TYR A 138 -22.15 -3.07 3.77
C TYR A 138 -22.87 -4.23 3.11
N ASP A 139 -23.55 -3.93 2.01
CA ASP A 139 -24.11 -4.92 1.11
C ASP A 139 -23.00 -5.49 0.20
N ALA A 140 -22.98 -6.81 0.05
CA ALA A 140 -21.97 -7.51 -0.73
C ALA A 140 -22.02 -7.13 -2.23
N ASP A 141 -23.22 -6.85 -2.74
CA ASP A 141 -23.44 -6.56 -4.15
C ASP A 141 -23.32 -5.07 -4.47
N GLU A 142 -23.59 -4.19 -3.51
CA GLU A 142 -23.57 -2.74 -3.75
C GLU A 142 -22.25 -2.07 -3.33
N ASN A 143 -21.57 -2.58 -2.29
CA ASN A 143 -20.46 -1.87 -1.66
C ASN A 143 -19.08 -2.49 -1.89
N ILE A 144 -18.98 -3.74 -2.36
CA ILE A 144 -17.72 -4.48 -2.41
C ILE A 144 -17.29 -4.78 -3.83
N THR A 145 -16.04 -4.47 -4.16
CA THR A 145 -15.38 -4.82 -5.41
C THR A 145 -14.11 -5.60 -5.09
N ILE A 146 -14.00 -6.81 -5.63
CA ILE A 146 -12.77 -7.61 -5.53
C ILE A 146 -11.81 -7.13 -6.60
N VAL A 147 -10.57 -6.87 -6.21
CA VAL A 147 -9.54 -6.23 -7.05
C VAL A 147 -8.26 -7.07 -7.10
N ALA A 148 -7.43 -6.85 -8.14
CA ALA A 148 -6.16 -7.56 -8.32
C ALA A 148 -5.08 -7.08 -7.34
N GLY A 149 -5.36 -7.26 -6.04
CA GLY A 149 -4.60 -6.72 -4.92
C GLY A 149 -4.81 -5.22 -4.75
N ALA A 150 -4.39 -4.69 -3.60
CA ALA A 150 -4.55 -3.28 -3.28
C ALA A 150 -3.93 -2.33 -4.32
N THR A 151 -2.87 -2.75 -5.01
CA THR A 151 -2.23 -1.95 -6.07
C THR A 151 -3.20 -1.56 -7.18
N GLU A 152 -3.97 -2.52 -7.68
CA GLU A 152 -5.00 -2.26 -8.68
C GLU A 152 -6.19 -1.53 -8.06
N GLY A 153 -6.57 -1.89 -6.83
CA GLY A 153 -7.62 -1.19 -6.09
C GLY A 153 -7.37 0.31 -5.98
N PHE A 154 -6.12 0.72 -5.68
CA PHE A 154 -5.73 2.15 -5.68
C PHE A 154 -5.81 2.75 -7.07
N ALA A 155 -5.33 2.07 -8.11
CA ALA A 155 -5.41 2.53 -9.49
C ALA A 155 -6.87 2.78 -9.90
N ALA A 156 -7.76 1.83 -9.60
CA ALA A 156 -9.19 1.94 -9.88
C ALA A 156 -9.83 3.10 -9.09
N CYS A 157 -9.52 3.24 -7.79
CA CYS A 157 -10.04 4.33 -6.96
C CYS A 157 -9.58 5.71 -7.46
N ILE A 158 -8.28 5.89 -7.68
CA ILE A 158 -7.72 7.17 -8.14
C ILE A 158 -8.37 7.55 -9.48
N ARG A 159 -8.42 6.61 -10.44
CA ARG A 159 -8.95 6.90 -11.77
C ARG A 159 -10.47 7.09 -11.80
N ALA A 160 -11.21 6.42 -10.92
CA ALA A 160 -12.65 6.57 -10.81
C ALA A 160 -13.10 7.84 -10.08
N LEU A 161 -12.30 8.33 -9.13
CA LEU A 161 -12.73 9.34 -8.16
C LEU A 161 -12.04 10.70 -8.35
N ALA A 162 -11.02 10.78 -9.21
CA ALA A 162 -10.29 11.99 -9.56
C ALA A 162 -10.04 12.10 -11.06
N GLU A 163 -9.80 13.32 -11.53
CA GLU A 163 -9.49 13.62 -12.93
C GLU A 163 -8.04 14.12 -13.07
N PRO A 164 -7.41 13.96 -14.26
CA PRO A 164 -6.06 14.47 -14.49
C PRO A 164 -5.97 15.97 -14.19
N GLY A 165 -5.01 16.33 -13.34
CA GLY A 165 -4.83 17.69 -12.82
C GLY A 165 -5.38 17.89 -11.40
N ASP A 166 -6.20 16.96 -10.88
CA ASP A 166 -6.65 17.03 -9.50
C ASP A 166 -5.50 16.83 -8.52
N VAL A 167 -5.56 17.52 -7.39
CA VAL A 167 -4.60 17.40 -6.30
C VAL A 167 -4.99 16.22 -5.40
N ILE A 168 -4.02 15.35 -5.16
CA ILE A 168 -4.15 14.23 -4.25
C ILE A 168 -3.18 14.43 -3.10
N ALA A 169 -3.71 14.55 -1.88
CA ALA A 169 -2.92 14.70 -0.66
C ALA A 169 -2.60 13.34 -0.02
N PHE A 170 -1.48 13.23 0.66
CA PHE A 170 -1.06 12.04 1.42
C PHE A 170 0.08 12.40 2.37
N PHE A 171 0.36 11.52 3.35
CA PHE A 171 1.54 11.68 4.21
C PHE A 171 2.81 11.22 3.50
N GLU A 172 3.94 11.88 3.79
CA GLU A 172 5.30 11.40 3.49
C GLU A 172 6.14 11.30 4.78
N PRO A 173 7.03 10.31 4.93
CA PRO A 173 7.38 9.30 3.92
C PRO A 173 6.16 8.44 3.54
N CYS A 174 6.08 7.96 2.29
CA CYS A 174 4.94 7.20 1.78
C CYS A 174 5.37 5.97 0.99
N HIS A 175 4.45 5.03 0.77
CA HIS A 175 4.70 3.94 -0.17
C HIS A 175 4.89 4.50 -1.59
N GLU A 176 5.96 4.07 -2.28
CA GLU A 176 6.33 4.53 -3.65
C GLU A 176 5.21 4.35 -4.70
N LEU A 177 4.24 3.47 -4.42
CA LEU A 177 3.08 3.25 -5.28
C LEU A 177 2.28 4.54 -5.50
N TYR A 178 2.08 5.34 -4.44
CA TYR A 178 1.20 6.51 -4.53
C TYR A 178 1.72 7.53 -5.55
N PRO A 179 2.91 8.10 -5.40
CA PRO A 179 3.41 9.07 -6.38
C PRO A 179 3.53 8.47 -7.78
N SER A 180 3.87 7.19 -7.90
CA SER A 180 3.98 6.52 -9.20
C SER A 180 2.63 6.42 -9.92
N GLN A 181 1.56 6.02 -9.22
CA GLN A 181 0.22 5.98 -9.81
C GLN A 181 -0.35 7.38 -10.08
N LEU A 182 -0.08 8.35 -9.19
CA LEU A 182 -0.48 9.73 -9.41
C LEU A 182 0.16 10.30 -10.69
N ALA A 183 1.46 10.04 -10.89
CA ALA A 183 2.16 10.42 -12.11
C ALA A 183 1.58 9.73 -13.35
N LEU A 184 1.31 8.42 -13.27
CA LEU A 184 0.73 7.62 -14.35
C LEU A 184 -0.63 8.18 -14.81
N PHE A 185 -1.45 8.65 -13.87
CA PHE A 185 -2.79 9.17 -14.17
C PHE A 185 -2.83 10.70 -14.32
N GLY A 186 -1.70 11.38 -14.24
CA GLY A 186 -1.61 12.83 -14.41
C GLY A 186 -2.18 13.64 -13.24
N MET A 187 -2.25 13.05 -12.04
CA MET A 187 -2.65 13.72 -10.80
C MET A 187 -1.50 14.54 -10.21
N LEU A 188 -1.81 15.52 -9.37
CA LEU A 188 -0.85 16.38 -8.72
C LEU A 188 -0.63 15.93 -7.26
N PRO A 189 0.55 15.39 -6.89
CA PRO A 189 0.83 14.98 -5.53
C PRO A 189 0.99 16.19 -4.60
N ARG A 190 0.44 16.08 -3.37
CA ARG A 190 0.66 17.04 -2.30
C ARG A 190 0.92 16.30 -0.99
N ALA A 191 2.18 16.32 -0.57
CA ALA A 191 2.62 15.61 0.62
C ALA A 191 2.42 16.46 1.89
N VAL A 192 2.16 15.78 3.01
CA VAL A 192 2.17 16.29 4.38
C VAL A 192 3.25 15.52 5.13
N THR A 193 4.14 16.22 5.81
CA THR A 193 5.30 15.59 6.44
C THR A 193 4.93 14.87 7.75
N LEU A 194 5.27 13.59 7.86
CA LEU A 194 5.38 12.91 9.16
C LEU A 194 6.79 13.13 9.70
N THR A 195 6.87 13.65 10.91
CA THR A 195 8.12 13.92 11.61
C THR A 195 8.34 12.88 12.70
N ALA A 196 9.55 12.29 12.74
CA ALA A 196 9.95 11.37 13.80
C ALA A 196 10.28 12.14 15.09
N HIS A 197 9.78 11.64 16.21
CA HIS A 197 10.16 12.02 17.56
C HIS A 197 10.86 10.85 18.24
N GLU A 198 11.15 10.94 19.51
CA GLU A 198 11.82 9.88 20.24
C GLU A 198 11.02 8.57 20.28
N THR A 199 9.71 8.66 20.47
CA THR A 199 8.83 7.49 20.70
C THR A 199 7.74 7.30 19.66
N ASP A 200 7.50 8.29 18.78
CA ASP A 200 6.40 8.25 17.82
C ASP A 200 6.64 9.15 16.61
N TRP A 201 5.75 9.06 15.64
CA TRP A 201 5.63 9.96 14.50
C TRP A 201 4.44 10.89 14.69
N SER A 202 4.54 12.10 14.21
CA SER A 202 3.43 13.05 14.21
C SER A 202 3.40 13.90 12.95
N PHE A 203 2.31 14.63 12.75
CA PHE A 203 2.15 15.60 11.66
C PHE A 203 1.66 16.94 12.20
N ASP A 204 1.96 18.02 11.49
CA ASP A 204 1.39 19.34 11.78
C ASP A 204 -0.03 19.44 11.24
N ALA A 205 -0.98 19.77 12.10
CA ALA A 205 -2.40 19.91 11.74
C ALA A 205 -2.65 21.04 10.76
N ALA A 206 -1.87 22.12 10.81
CA ALA A 206 -1.99 23.26 9.89
C ALA A 206 -1.43 22.91 8.52
N GLU A 207 -0.33 22.14 8.45
CA GLU A 207 0.21 21.60 7.19
C GLU A 207 -0.81 20.64 6.54
N LEU A 208 -1.40 19.72 7.32
CA LEU A 208 -2.46 18.83 6.82
C LEU A 208 -3.64 19.65 6.29
N GLU A 209 -4.14 20.59 7.06
CA GLU A 209 -5.27 21.41 6.62
C GLU A 209 -4.94 22.21 5.35
N ALA A 210 -3.74 22.76 5.24
CA ALA A 210 -3.29 23.46 4.03
C ALA A 210 -3.19 22.53 2.83
N ALA A 211 -2.74 21.30 3.03
CA ALA A 211 -2.66 20.28 1.98
C ALA A 211 -4.04 19.83 1.48
N LEU A 212 -5.04 19.80 2.35
CA LEU A 212 -6.40 19.39 2.02
C LEU A 212 -7.18 20.48 1.26
N ARG A 213 -6.81 21.76 1.34
CA ARG A 213 -7.48 22.83 0.61
C ARG A 213 -7.38 22.63 -0.91
N GLY A 214 -8.53 22.37 -1.54
CA GLY A 214 -8.62 22.10 -2.96
C GLY A 214 -8.05 20.74 -3.40
N ALA A 215 -7.73 19.85 -2.47
CA ALA A 215 -7.44 18.46 -2.78
C ALA A 215 -8.74 17.72 -3.12
N ARG A 216 -8.64 16.75 -4.04
CA ARG A 216 -9.74 15.88 -4.44
C ARG A 216 -9.82 14.65 -3.55
N LEU A 217 -8.66 14.02 -3.31
CA LEU A 217 -8.53 12.81 -2.48
C LEU A 217 -7.44 13.02 -1.43
N PHE A 218 -7.57 12.27 -0.33
CA PHE A 218 -6.52 12.04 0.64
C PHE A 218 -6.23 10.54 0.71
N LEU A 219 -5.01 10.12 0.36
CA LEU A 219 -4.56 8.73 0.51
C LEU A 219 -4.01 8.54 1.91
N PHE A 220 -4.60 7.61 2.65
CA PHE A 220 -4.28 7.39 4.06
C PHE A 220 -3.88 5.93 4.31
N ASN A 221 -2.65 5.69 4.75
CA ASN A 221 -2.15 4.35 5.07
C ASN A 221 -2.03 4.17 6.59
N ASP A 222 -2.76 3.21 7.13
CA ASP A 222 -2.71 2.85 8.56
C ASP A 222 -2.99 1.34 8.73
N PRO A 223 -2.09 0.58 9.32
CA PRO A 223 -0.72 0.87 9.78
C PRO A 223 0.21 1.33 8.66
N HIS A 224 1.11 2.24 8.96
CA HIS A 224 1.83 3.04 7.98
C HIS A 224 3.11 2.39 7.44
N ASN A 225 3.28 2.37 6.13
CA ASN A 225 4.51 2.02 5.43
C ASN A 225 5.16 3.31 4.87
N PRO A 226 6.41 3.68 5.22
CA PRO A 226 7.48 2.80 5.75
C PRO A 226 7.71 2.87 7.26
N THR A 227 7.03 3.74 8.00
CA THR A 227 7.40 4.10 9.37
C THR A 227 6.98 3.10 10.44
N GLY A 228 6.02 2.22 10.14
CA GLY A 228 5.37 1.39 11.15
C GLY A 228 4.49 2.18 12.14
N HIS A 229 4.28 3.48 11.87
CA HIS A 229 3.39 4.31 12.69
C HIS A 229 1.96 3.80 12.66
N ARG A 230 1.28 3.95 13.78
CA ARG A 230 -0.15 3.75 13.93
C ARG A 230 -0.78 5.02 14.45
N PHE A 231 -1.68 5.57 13.67
CA PHE A 231 -2.36 6.81 14.02
C PHE A 231 -3.28 6.60 15.21
N SER A 232 -3.16 7.49 16.20
CA SER A 232 -4.02 7.51 17.39
C SER A 232 -5.48 7.82 17.02
N SER A 233 -6.40 7.46 17.90
CA SER A 233 -7.82 7.81 17.72
C SER A 233 -8.06 9.32 17.62
N ALA A 234 -7.22 10.14 18.26
CA ALA A 234 -7.31 11.60 18.16
C ALA A 234 -6.89 12.11 16.78
N GLU A 235 -5.75 11.61 16.25
CA GLU A 235 -5.27 11.95 14.92
C GLU A 235 -6.26 11.51 13.84
N ARG A 236 -6.80 10.30 13.93
CA ARG A 236 -7.79 9.75 13.00
C ARG A 236 -9.06 10.61 12.97
N ARG A 237 -9.59 11.01 14.14
CA ARG A 237 -10.72 11.95 14.22
C ARG A 237 -10.38 13.32 13.63
N LEU A 238 -9.17 13.84 13.87
CA LEU A 238 -8.73 15.10 13.29
C LEU A 238 -8.66 15.03 11.76
N ILE A 239 -8.06 13.96 11.20
CA ILE A 239 -7.97 13.71 9.76
C ILE A 239 -9.37 13.73 9.13
N VAL A 240 -10.31 12.93 9.67
CA VAL A 240 -11.69 12.86 9.18
C VAL A 240 -12.37 14.23 9.26
N LYS A 241 -12.22 14.95 10.38
CA LYS A 241 -12.79 16.29 10.58
C LYS A 241 -12.28 17.27 9.52
N LEU A 242 -10.98 17.28 9.24
CA LEU A 242 -10.37 18.19 8.26
C LEU A 242 -10.76 17.81 6.83
N CYS A 243 -10.78 16.53 6.49
CA CYS A 243 -11.25 16.07 5.18
C CYS A 243 -12.71 16.47 4.93
N ARG A 244 -13.60 16.27 5.90
CA ARG A 244 -15.00 16.72 5.82
C ARG A 244 -15.09 18.24 5.62
N LYS A 245 -14.32 19.02 6.39
CA LYS A 245 -14.31 20.47 6.30
C LYS A 245 -13.98 20.97 4.88
N HIS A 246 -13.10 20.28 4.18
CA HIS A 246 -12.63 20.66 2.86
C HIS A 246 -13.28 19.86 1.71
N GLY A 247 -14.24 18.96 2.01
CA GLY A 247 -14.91 18.12 1.01
C GLY A 247 -13.98 17.11 0.32
N VAL A 248 -12.94 16.67 1.01
CA VAL A 248 -11.94 15.72 0.50
C VAL A 248 -12.37 14.30 0.83
N LEU A 249 -12.42 13.44 -0.17
CA LEU A 249 -12.69 12.02 -0.02
C LEU A 249 -11.41 11.30 0.45
N ILE A 250 -11.54 10.37 1.39
CA ILE A 250 -10.42 9.59 1.91
C ILE A 250 -10.40 8.22 1.22
N VAL A 251 -9.24 7.79 0.74
CA VAL A 251 -8.97 6.41 0.27
C VAL A 251 -7.93 5.81 1.20
N THR A 252 -8.32 4.78 1.96
CA THR A 252 -7.44 4.17 2.94
C THR A 252 -6.68 2.97 2.37
N ASP A 253 -5.45 2.78 2.84
CA ASP A 253 -4.64 1.58 2.64
C ASP A 253 -4.53 0.83 3.97
N GLU A 254 -5.31 -0.24 4.12
CA GLU A 254 -5.43 -0.98 5.37
C GLU A 254 -4.85 -2.41 5.28
N ILE A 255 -3.91 -2.63 4.36
CA ILE A 255 -3.34 -3.96 4.08
C ILE A 255 -2.58 -4.57 5.26
N TYR A 256 -2.21 -3.77 6.27
CA TYR A 256 -1.52 -4.22 7.49
C TYR A 256 -2.44 -4.35 8.71
N GLU A 257 -3.73 -4.34 8.54
CA GLU A 257 -4.75 -4.31 9.62
C GLU A 257 -4.60 -5.38 10.71
N TRP A 258 -3.91 -6.50 10.42
CA TRP A 258 -3.63 -7.58 11.36
C TRP A 258 -2.20 -7.59 11.89
N ILE A 259 -1.34 -6.71 11.40
CA ILE A 259 0.07 -6.64 11.78
C ILE A 259 0.26 -5.40 12.66
N LEU A 260 -0.02 -5.60 13.94
CA LEU A 260 -0.04 -4.57 14.99
C LEU A 260 0.76 -5.05 16.19
N TYR A 261 1.35 -4.12 16.94
CA TYR A 261 2.18 -4.41 18.11
C TYR A 261 1.72 -3.59 19.33
N GLY A 262 2.02 -4.10 20.54
CA GLY A 262 1.68 -3.47 21.80
C GLY A 262 0.49 -4.10 22.52
N SER A 263 0.39 -3.87 23.84
CA SER A 263 -0.62 -4.46 24.70
C SER A 263 -2.00 -3.83 24.56
N ASP A 264 -2.06 -2.57 24.16
CA ASP A 264 -3.27 -1.75 24.19
C ASP A 264 -4.03 -1.77 22.84
N ILE A 265 -3.62 -2.66 21.93
CA ILE A 265 -4.07 -2.65 20.54
C ILE A 265 -4.70 -4.00 20.20
N ASP A 266 -5.98 -4.15 20.51
CA ASP A 266 -6.67 -5.41 20.20
C ASP A 266 -7.06 -5.54 18.74
N VAL A 267 -7.51 -4.48 18.08
CA VAL A 267 -8.02 -4.51 16.71
C VAL A 267 -7.70 -3.22 15.97
N HIS A 268 -7.25 -3.34 14.71
CA HIS A 268 -7.27 -2.20 13.81
C HIS A 268 -8.72 -1.78 13.54
N GLU A 269 -9.02 -0.52 13.78
CA GLU A 269 -10.33 0.05 13.47
C GLU A 269 -10.23 0.83 12.14
N PRO A 270 -10.95 0.43 11.08
CA PRO A 270 -10.94 1.17 9.81
C PRO A 270 -11.39 2.62 9.99
N LEU A 271 -10.78 3.53 9.24
CA LEU A 271 -11.16 4.94 9.30
C LEU A 271 -12.63 5.17 8.91
N ALA A 272 -13.18 4.26 8.10
CA ALA A 272 -14.58 4.27 7.69
C ALA A 272 -15.59 4.11 8.85
N VAL A 273 -15.17 3.61 10.03
CA VAL A 273 -16.01 3.62 11.25
C VAL A 273 -16.40 5.06 11.63
N LEU A 274 -15.52 6.03 11.38
CA LEU A 274 -15.77 7.44 11.69
C LEU A 274 -16.56 8.16 10.59
N ASP A 275 -16.48 7.69 9.34
CA ASP A 275 -17.12 8.34 8.18
C ASP A 275 -17.34 7.36 7.02
N PRO A 276 -18.31 6.45 7.11
CA PRO A 276 -18.52 5.41 6.09
C PRO A 276 -18.87 5.98 4.71
N GLU A 277 -19.47 7.18 4.66
CA GLU A 277 -19.82 7.81 3.39
C GLU A 277 -18.62 8.43 2.67
N ASN A 278 -17.62 8.95 3.38
CA ASN A 278 -16.50 9.67 2.79
C ASN A 278 -15.16 8.92 2.88
N VAL A 279 -15.19 7.66 3.30
CA VAL A 279 -14.01 6.80 3.31
C VAL A 279 -14.22 5.63 2.36
N VAL A 280 -13.24 5.38 1.50
CA VAL A 280 -13.12 4.21 0.65
C VAL A 280 -12.02 3.34 1.25
N ILE A 281 -12.34 2.11 1.62
CA ILE A 281 -11.36 1.16 2.15
C ILE A 281 -10.71 0.41 0.99
N VAL A 282 -9.39 0.35 0.94
CA VAL A 282 -8.62 -0.57 0.10
C VAL A 282 -7.85 -1.52 1.02
N SER A 283 -8.09 -2.81 0.89
CA SER A 283 -7.38 -3.83 1.66
C SER A 283 -7.08 -5.07 0.82
N SER A 284 -6.29 -5.99 1.36
CA SER A 284 -5.96 -7.25 0.69
C SER A 284 -5.47 -8.30 1.67
N ILE A 285 -5.56 -9.57 1.27
CA ILE A 285 -5.01 -10.69 2.04
C ILE A 285 -3.47 -10.80 1.89
N SER A 286 -2.87 -10.03 1.01
CA SER A 286 -1.47 -10.20 0.59
C SER A 286 -0.50 -10.29 1.76
N LYS A 287 -0.69 -9.48 2.80
CA LYS A 287 0.21 -9.40 3.96
C LYS A 287 -0.23 -10.32 5.09
N THR A 288 -1.51 -10.31 5.39
CA THR A 288 -2.12 -11.14 6.44
C THR A 288 -1.99 -12.64 6.16
N ALA A 289 -2.24 -13.06 4.92
CA ALA A 289 -2.17 -14.46 4.53
C ALA A 289 -0.83 -14.86 3.88
N ARG A 290 0.18 -13.98 3.84
CA ARG A 290 1.47 -14.24 3.18
C ARG A 290 1.33 -14.68 1.72
N ALA A 291 0.27 -14.22 1.05
CA ALA A 291 -0.12 -14.62 -0.29
C ALA A 291 0.00 -13.44 -1.26
N THR A 292 1.13 -12.74 -1.25
CA THR A 292 1.35 -11.54 -2.06
C THR A 292 1.23 -11.81 -3.57
N GLY A 293 1.59 -13.00 -4.03
CA GLY A 293 1.51 -13.44 -5.42
C GLY A 293 0.08 -13.76 -5.89
N TRP A 294 -0.87 -13.97 -4.98
CA TRP A 294 -2.25 -14.30 -5.36
C TRP A 294 -3.03 -13.12 -5.93
N ARG A 295 -2.59 -11.91 -5.66
CA ARG A 295 -3.20 -10.68 -6.18
C ARG A 295 -4.69 -10.59 -5.87
N ILE A 296 -5.12 -10.86 -4.64
CA ILE A 296 -6.50 -10.69 -4.20
C ILE A 296 -6.58 -9.58 -3.16
N GLY A 297 -7.43 -8.60 -3.44
CA GLY A 297 -7.78 -7.51 -2.54
C GLY A 297 -9.23 -7.11 -2.74
N TRP A 298 -9.66 -6.11 -2.04
CA TRP A 298 -11.00 -5.55 -2.18
C TRP A 298 -11.02 -4.06 -1.94
N VAL A 299 -12.01 -3.42 -2.54
CA VAL A 299 -12.40 -2.05 -2.27
C VAL A 299 -13.79 -2.07 -1.66
N VAL A 300 -13.99 -1.31 -0.58
CA VAL A 300 -15.29 -1.10 0.05
C VAL A 300 -15.63 0.38 0.01
N ALA A 301 -16.78 0.73 -0.57
CA ALA A 301 -17.20 2.10 -0.74
C ALA A 301 -18.73 2.23 -0.72
N SER A 302 -19.26 3.44 -0.59
CA SER A 302 -20.69 3.68 -0.78
C SER A 302 -21.14 3.33 -2.20
N ALA A 303 -22.37 2.88 -2.40
CA ALA A 303 -22.87 2.35 -3.67
C ALA A 303 -22.60 3.24 -4.90
N PRO A 304 -22.80 4.58 -4.87
CA PRO A 304 -22.49 5.42 -6.03
C PRO A 304 -20.99 5.43 -6.40
N ARG A 305 -20.09 5.32 -5.40
CA ARG A 305 -18.66 5.27 -5.66
C ARG A 305 -18.23 3.89 -6.16
N THR A 306 -18.81 2.84 -5.59
CA THR A 306 -18.59 1.46 -6.03
C THR A 306 -18.88 1.28 -7.51
N GLN A 307 -20.00 1.82 -8.03
CA GLN A 307 -20.32 1.77 -9.46
C GLN A 307 -19.25 2.41 -10.33
N ARG A 308 -18.73 3.57 -9.93
CA ARG A 308 -17.64 4.26 -10.66
C ARG A 308 -16.34 3.47 -10.62
N ILE A 309 -15.98 2.91 -9.45
CA ILE A 309 -14.77 2.10 -9.27
C ILE A 309 -14.85 0.82 -10.10
N ARG A 310 -16.00 0.14 -10.09
CA ARG A 310 -16.23 -1.06 -10.91
C ARG A 310 -16.10 -0.80 -12.40
N ALA A 311 -16.58 0.34 -12.89
CA ALA A 311 -16.45 0.71 -14.30
C ALA A 311 -14.98 0.84 -14.74
N VAL A 312 -14.10 1.35 -13.87
CA VAL A 312 -12.65 1.43 -14.13
C VAL A 312 -11.99 0.08 -13.95
N HIS A 313 -12.30 -0.63 -12.87
CA HIS A 313 -11.77 -1.97 -12.58
C HIS A 313 -12.01 -2.95 -13.71
N ASP A 314 -13.23 -2.98 -14.26
CA ASP A 314 -13.58 -3.84 -15.40
C ASP A 314 -12.66 -3.61 -16.61
N GLN A 315 -12.32 -2.37 -16.91
CA GLN A 315 -11.43 -2.03 -18.02
C GLN A 315 -9.94 -2.33 -17.71
N LEU A 316 -9.55 -2.36 -16.43
CA LEU A 316 -8.17 -2.64 -16.04
C LEU A 316 -7.86 -4.15 -15.98
N VAL A 317 -8.82 -4.95 -15.49
CA VAL A 317 -8.55 -6.34 -15.08
C VAL A 317 -9.56 -7.34 -15.66
N ALA A 318 -10.73 -6.91 -16.09
CA ALA A 318 -11.90 -7.70 -16.42
C ALA A 318 -12.47 -8.48 -15.22
N CYS A 319 -11.70 -9.38 -14.63
CA CYS A 319 -12.00 -10.02 -13.33
C CYS A 319 -10.72 -10.54 -12.68
N VAL A 320 -10.78 -10.79 -11.38
CA VAL A 320 -9.69 -11.42 -10.63
C VAL A 320 -9.81 -12.94 -10.71
N ALA A 321 -8.68 -13.67 -10.66
CA ALA A 321 -8.64 -15.12 -10.77
C ALA A 321 -9.63 -15.81 -9.81
N THR A 322 -10.68 -16.41 -10.36
CA THR A 322 -11.82 -16.96 -9.61
C THR A 322 -11.42 -18.04 -8.60
N PRO A 323 -10.55 -19.02 -8.95
CA PRO A 323 -10.17 -20.07 -8.00
C PRO A 323 -9.51 -19.51 -6.74
N LEU A 324 -8.70 -18.46 -6.87
CA LEU A 324 -8.02 -17.82 -5.73
C LEU A 324 -8.99 -17.05 -4.85
N GLN A 325 -10.08 -16.52 -5.41
CA GLN A 325 -11.14 -15.86 -4.64
C GLN A 325 -11.84 -16.82 -3.69
N ILE A 326 -12.04 -18.07 -4.08
CA ILE A 326 -12.65 -19.11 -3.23
C ILE A 326 -11.75 -19.39 -2.02
N GLY A 327 -10.42 -19.51 -2.23
CA GLY A 327 -9.48 -19.68 -1.14
C GLY A 327 -9.51 -18.52 -0.14
N VAL A 328 -9.63 -17.28 -0.64
CA VAL A 328 -9.72 -16.10 0.22
C VAL A 328 -11.07 -16.03 0.96
N ALA A 329 -12.17 -16.36 0.31
CA ALA A 329 -13.47 -16.43 0.96
C ALA A 329 -13.41 -17.40 2.15
N ARG A 330 -12.84 -18.58 1.95
CA ARG A 330 -12.65 -19.58 3.01
C ARG A 330 -11.78 -19.05 4.15
N LEU A 331 -10.70 -18.35 3.85
CA LEU A 331 -9.82 -17.73 4.86
C LEU A 331 -10.59 -16.75 5.75
N LEU A 332 -11.42 -15.88 5.15
CA LEU A 332 -12.19 -14.87 5.88
C LEU A 332 -13.29 -15.46 6.77
N GLU A 333 -13.73 -16.69 6.48
CA GLU A 333 -14.69 -17.44 7.29
C GLU A 333 -14.06 -18.19 8.47
N MET A 334 -12.73 -18.38 8.46
CA MET A 334 -12.01 -19.08 9.52
C MET A 334 -12.00 -18.29 10.82
N ASP A 335 -11.70 -18.99 11.93
CA ASP A 335 -11.58 -18.38 13.26
C ASP A 335 -10.52 -17.27 13.24
N LYS A 336 -10.91 -16.12 13.77
CA LYS A 336 -10.06 -14.92 13.85
C LYS A 336 -8.87 -15.07 14.81
N ALA A 337 -8.92 -16.03 15.73
CA ALA A 337 -7.79 -16.38 16.59
C ALA A 337 -6.50 -16.63 15.79
N ARG A 338 -6.64 -17.21 14.58
CA ARG A 338 -5.52 -17.42 13.67
C ARG A 338 -4.81 -16.13 13.25
N PHE A 339 -5.54 -15.04 13.08
CA PHE A 339 -4.93 -13.74 12.76
C PHE A 339 -4.29 -13.08 13.98
N ALA A 340 -4.77 -13.41 15.19
CA ALA A 340 -4.16 -12.92 16.43
C ALA A 340 -2.73 -13.44 16.63
N ASP A 341 -2.43 -14.66 16.18
CA ASP A 341 -1.09 -15.27 16.26
C ASP A 341 -0.05 -14.47 15.44
N LEU A 342 -0.46 -13.79 14.38
CA LEU A 342 0.43 -12.96 13.57
C LEU A 342 1.12 -11.86 14.39
N ARG A 343 0.43 -11.31 15.38
CA ARG A 343 0.96 -10.24 16.23
C ARG A 343 2.22 -10.67 16.96
N GLY A 344 2.15 -11.76 17.70
CA GLY A 344 3.30 -12.29 18.46
C GLY A 344 4.46 -12.69 17.56
N GLU A 345 4.16 -13.32 16.43
CA GLU A 345 5.17 -13.73 15.46
C GLU A 345 5.92 -12.53 14.87
N TYR A 346 5.20 -11.53 14.37
CA TYR A 346 5.84 -10.35 13.78
C TYR A 346 6.50 -9.45 14.82
N GLN A 347 5.99 -9.39 16.05
CA GLN A 347 6.66 -8.70 17.15
C GLN A 347 8.03 -9.31 17.44
N THR A 348 8.13 -10.64 17.53
CA THR A 348 9.42 -11.34 17.69
C THR A 348 10.38 -11.01 16.54
N LYS A 349 9.91 -11.00 15.31
CA LYS A 349 10.69 -10.64 14.12
C LYS A 349 11.17 -9.19 14.15
N ARG A 350 10.31 -8.27 14.57
CA ARG A 350 10.63 -6.86 14.77
C ARG A 350 11.78 -6.70 15.76
N ASP A 351 11.65 -7.36 16.92
CA ASP A 351 12.59 -7.22 18.02
C ASP A 351 13.96 -7.81 17.66
N VAL A 352 13.99 -8.98 17.00
CA VAL A 352 15.23 -9.61 16.51
C VAL A 352 15.99 -8.70 15.55
N LEU A 353 15.32 -8.14 14.55
CA LEU A 353 15.98 -7.26 13.59
C LEU A 353 16.33 -5.90 14.23
N GLY A 354 15.46 -5.33 15.06
CA GLY A 354 15.73 -4.08 15.77
C GLY A 354 16.98 -4.16 16.66
N ALA A 355 17.13 -5.23 17.44
CA ALA A 355 18.32 -5.45 18.24
C ALA A 355 19.60 -5.53 17.39
N ALA A 356 19.55 -6.20 16.25
CA ALA A 356 20.68 -6.30 15.32
C ALA A 356 21.06 -4.95 14.70
N LEU A 357 20.07 -4.16 14.26
CA LEU A 357 20.28 -2.82 13.71
C LEU A 357 20.86 -1.86 14.75
N SER A 358 20.31 -1.87 15.98
CA SER A 358 20.83 -1.04 17.10
C SER A 358 22.29 -1.38 17.40
N LYS A 359 22.63 -2.66 17.47
CA LYS A 359 24.00 -3.12 17.71
C LYS A 359 24.96 -2.69 16.60
N ALA A 360 24.50 -2.60 15.36
CA ALA A 360 25.27 -2.12 14.21
C ALA A 360 25.39 -0.59 14.13
N GLY A 361 24.83 0.16 15.10
CA GLY A 361 24.95 1.62 15.19
C GLY A 361 23.86 2.41 14.47
N PHE A 362 22.78 1.77 13.99
CA PHE A 362 21.65 2.48 13.42
C PHE A 362 20.83 3.18 14.52
N ASP A 363 20.38 4.39 14.22
CA ASP A 363 19.39 5.11 15.02
C ASP A 363 18.00 4.55 14.71
N LEU A 364 17.46 3.75 15.64
CA LEU A 364 16.17 3.07 15.41
C LEU A 364 14.99 4.05 15.30
N GLY A 365 15.08 5.22 15.95
CA GLY A 365 13.94 6.13 16.07
C GLY A 365 12.72 5.48 16.73
N PRO A 366 11.50 5.92 16.39
CA PRO A 366 10.28 5.36 16.94
C PRO A 366 10.11 3.89 16.62
N GLU A 367 9.80 3.10 17.64
CA GLU A 367 9.52 1.68 17.47
C GLU A 367 8.26 1.46 16.62
N PRO A 368 8.29 0.57 15.62
CA PRO A 368 7.12 0.27 14.81
C PRO A 368 5.97 -0.30 15.65
N LYS A 369 4.79 0.33 15.56
CA LYS A 369 3.54 -0.10 16.21
C LYS A 369 2.64 -0.91 15.27
N GLY A 370 3.01 -1.00 13.99
CA GLY A 370 2.30 -1.79 12.98
C GLY A 370 3.14 -2.00 11.73
N ALA A 371 2.56 -2.66 10.72
CA ALA A 371 3.25 -3.09 9.52
C ALA A 371 4.47 -3.99 9.84
N TYR A 372 5.50 -4.07 9.02
CA TYR A 372 6.67 -4.92 9.27
C TYR A 372 7.96 -4.29 8.77
N TYR A 373 8.16 -3.01 9.07
CA TYR A 373 9.33 -2.25 8.65
C TYR A 373 10.00 -1.53 9.82
N TRP A 374 11.33 -1.53 9.80
CA TRP A 374 12.16 -0.57 10.48
C TRP A 374 12.54 0.53 9.49
N PHE A 375 12.29 1.79 9.85
CA PHE A 375 12.69 2.98 9.09
C PHE A 375 13.68 3.76 9.93
N VAL A 376 14.97 3.44 9.78
CA VAL A 376 16.04 3.77 10.71
C VAL A 376 17.02 4.78 10.17
N GLY A 377 17.55 5.64 11.04
CA GLY A 377 18.63 6.56 10.72
C GLY A 377 19.96 5.81 10.56
N TYR A 378 20.72 6.11 9.51
CA TYR A 378 22.00 5.45 9.24
C TYR A 378 23.22 6.36 9.44
N LYS A 379 23.02 7.64 9.72
CA LYS A 379 24.13 8.61 9.86
C LYS A 379 25.01 8.37 11.09
N GLY A 380 24.54 7.56 12.04
CA GLY A 380 25.34 7.08 13.19
C GLY A 380 26.27 5.91 12.86
N VAL A 381 26.13 5.29 11.69
CA VAL A 381 26.97 4.19 11.23
C VAL A 381 28.20 4.74 10.51
N PRO A 382 29.44 4.59 11.04
CA PRO A 382 30.64 5.26 10.52
C PRO A 382 30.88 5.00 9.03
N GLN A 383 30.64 3.78 8.56
CA GLN A 383 30.86 3.35 7.19
C GLN A 383 29.86 3.95 6.20
N LEU A 384 28.72 4.46 6.70
CA LEU A 384 27.61 4.96 5.90
C LEU A 384 27.37 6.47 6.05
N GLN A 385 27.88 7.10 7.11
CA GLN A 385 27.50 8.45 7.55
C GLN A 385 27.69 9.54 6.49
N SER A 386 28.69 9.43 5.61
CA SER A 386 29.00 10.41 4.56
C SER A 386 28.27 10.15 3.23
N LEU A 387 27.59 9.02 3.11
CA LEU A 387 26.96 8.59 1.87
C LEU A 387 25.54 9.14 1.72
N ASP A 388 25.07 9.29 0.49
CA ASP A 388 23.65 9.45 0.20
C ASP A 388 22.89 8.12 0.45
N PRO A 389 21.55 8.13 0.57
CA PRO A 389 20.79 6.92 0.91
C PRO A 389 20.95 5.77 -0.09
N LEU A 390 21.04 6.06 -1.40
CA LEU A 390 21.21 5.03 -2.41
C LEU A 390 22.59 4.39 -2.32
N ALA A 391 23.64 5.20 -2.19
CA ALA A 391 25.01 4.70 -2.01
C ALA A 391 25.13 3.87 -0.73
N ALA A 392 24.52 4.33 0.38
CA ALA A 392 24.48 3.57 1.63
C ALA A 392 23.76 2.23 1.45
N ALA A 393 22.60 2.19 0.81
CA ALA A 393 21.87 0.96 0.54
C ALA A 393 22.64 0.00 -0.39
N MET A 394 23.37 0.51 -1.35
CA MET A 394 24.21 -0.29 -2.25
C MET A 394 25.40 -0.93 -1.51
N ILE A 395 26.07 -0.19 -0.62
CA ILE A 395 27.15 -0.72 0.23
C ILE A 395 26.60 -1.76 1.20
N MET A 396 25.47 -1.48 1.87
CA MET A 396 24.78 -2.45 2.71
C MET A 396 24.54 -3.77 1.97
N THR A 397 24.08 -3.68 0.73
CA THR A 397 23.76 -4.85 -0.07
C THR A 397 25.00 -5.61 -0.55
N ARG A 398 26.02 -4.90 -1.11
CA ARG A 398 27.15 -5.52 -1.78
C ARG A 398 28.27 -5.95 -0.84
N GLU A 399 28.55 -5.15 0.18
CA GLU A 399 29.69 -5.40 1.08
C GLU A 399 29.27 -6.12 2.34
N TYR A 400 28.12 -5.73 2.93
CA TYR A 400 27.60 -6.36 4.16
C TYR A 400 26.55 -7.44 3.89
N GLY A 401 26.08 -7.62 2.66
CA GLY A 401 25.13 -8.66 2.28
C GLY A 401 23.74 -8.50 2.88
N VAL A 402 23.33 -7.29 3.28
CA VAL A 402 21.99 -6.99 3.80
C VAL A 402 21.32 -5.92 2.95
N ALA A 403 20.34 -6.31 2.16
CA ALA A 403 19.62 -5.39 1.28
C ALA A 403 18.55 -4.59 2.02
N CYS A 404 18.49 -3.29 1.76
CA CYS A 404 17.51 -2.37 2.29
C CYS A 404 17.05 -1.39 1.20
N VAL A 405 16.08 -0.52 1.52
CA VAL A 405 15.58 0.50 0.59
C VAL A 405 16.03 1.88 1.06
N PRO A 406 16.59 2.72 0.17
CA PRO A 406 16.99 4.08 0.52
C PRO A 406 15.79 4.94 0.94
N GLY A 407 15.98 5.78 1.97
CA GLY A 407 14.91 6.54 2.60
C GLY A 407 14.32 7.63 1.71
N ASP A 408 15.13 8.24 0.86
CA ASP A 408 14.69 9.29 -0.07
C ASP A 408 13.66 8.79 -1.10
N ASN A 409 13.59 7.46 -1.33
CA ASN A 409 12.56 6.83 -2.17
C ASN A 409 11.12 7.04 -1.64
N PHE A 410 10.97 7.31 -0.35
CA PHE A 410 9.65 7.46 0.31
C PHE A 410 9.18 8.92 0.41
N TYR A 411 9.95 9.87 -0.14
CA TYR A 411 9.62 11.29 -0.13
C TYR A 411 9.47 11.83 -1.57
N VAL A 412 8.53 12.73 -1.75
CA VAL A 412 8.21 13.34 -3.06
C VAL A 412 8.40 14.86 -3.07
N SER A 413 8.36 15.48 -1.89
CA SER A 413 8.56 16.93 -1.71
C SER A 413 10.05 17.28 -1.63
N ALA A 414 10.35 18.53 -1.26
CA ALA A 414 11.71 18.98 -0.94
C ALA A 414 12.35 18.17 0.21
N ARG A 415 11.53 17.47 1.03
CA ARG A 415 12.00 16.57 2.09
C ARG A 415 12.83 15.39 1.57
N ARG A 416 12.71 15.04 0.31
CA ARG A 416 13.54 14.01 -0.33
C ARG A 416 15.04 14.29 -0.21
N THR A 417 15.45 15.54 -0.36
CA THR A 417 16.86 15.97 -0.27
C THR A 417 17.23 16.58 1.08
N ASP A 418 16.28 16.63 2.02
CA ASP A 418 16.48 17.20 3.35
C ASP A 418 17.23 16.20 4.25
N ALA A 419 18.28 16.69 4.95
CA ALA A 419 19.13 15.87 5.81
C ALA A 419 18.38 15.27 7.03
N ALA A 420 17.32 15.92 7.51
CA ALA A 420 16.50 15.42 8.61
C ALA A 420 15.41 14.44 8.17
N HIS A 421 15.19 14.29 6.86
CA HIS A 421 14.12 13.49 6.28
C HIS A 421 14.68 12.46 5.28
N GLY A 422 14.51 12.65 3.98
CA GLY A 422 14.87 11.66 2.96
C GLY A 422 16.33 11.21 3.02
N GLN A 423 17.26 12.12 3.32
CA GLN A 423 18.69 11.81 3.39
C GLN A 423 19.15 11.14 4.69
N ARG A 424 18.21 10.85 5.62
CA ARG A 424 18.52 10.29 6.94
C ARG A 424 18.31 8.78 7.03
N TYR A 425 17.36 8.22 6.29
CA TYR A 425 16.77 6.91 6.59
C TYR A 425 17.15 5.82 5.59
N LEU A 426 17.13 4.56 6.09
CA LEU A 426 17.04 3.33 5.32
C LEU A 426 15.85 2.50 5.84
N ARG A 427 15.13 1.78 4.95
CA ARG A 427 14.04 0.89 5.33
C ARG A 427 14.46 -0.56 5.27
N PHE A 428 14.26 -1.30 6.37
CA PHE A 428 14.45 -2.74 6.47
C PHE A 428 13.11 -3.44 6.72
N ALA A 429 12.83 -4.53 5.98
CA ALA A 429 11.63 -5.33 6.16
C ALA A 429 11.92 -6.54 7.04
N PHE A 430 11.14 -6.74 8.12
CA PHE A 430 11.28 -7.90 8.99
C PHE A 430 10.23 -9.01 8.74
N CYS A 431 9.55 -8.98 7.61
CA CYS A 431 8.62 -10.01 7.18
C CYS A 431 9.33 -11.23 6.55
N ARG A 432 10.39 -11.70 7.19
CA ARG A 432 11.15 -12.89 6.79
C ARG A 432 11.09 -13.94 7.89
N SER A 433 11.54 -15.18 7.60
CA SER A 433 11.68 -16.19 8.65
C SER A 433 12.74 -15.76 9.67
N LEU A 434 12.62 -16.26 10.91
CA LEU A 434 13.58 -15.93 11.97
C LEU A 434 15.01 -16.28 11.58
N GLY A 435 15.23 -17.43 10.90
CA GLY A 435 16.56 -17.80 10.43
C GLY A 435 17.16 -16.80 9.44
N VAL A 436 16.36 -16.22 8.55
CA VAL A 436 16.82 -15.16 7.63
C VAL A 436 17.15 -13.87 8.38
N LEU A 437 16.36 -13.51 9.40
CA LEU A 437 16.62 -12.32 10.21
C LEU A 437 17.85 -12.49 11.11
N GLN A 438 18.08 -13.68 11.65
CA GLN A 438 19.29 -14.04 12.40
C GLN A 438 20.54 -13.94 11.53
N ALA A 439 20.50 -14.54 10.33
CA ALA A 439 21.59 -14.43 9.35
C ALA A 439 21.88 -12.97 8.94
N ALA A 440 20.84 -12.14 8.80
CA ALA A 440 21.02 -10.70 8.60
C ALA A 440 21.71 -10.04 9.81
N GLY A 441 21.32 -10.41 11.03
CA GLY A 441 21.94 -9.94 12.27
C GLY A 441 23.43 -10.28 12.38
N GLU A 442 23.82 -11.49 12.01
CA GLU A 442 25.23 -11.93 11.97
C GLU A 442 26.04 -11.07 10.97
N ARG A 443 25.49 -10.77 9.81
CA ARG A 443 26.12 -9.90 8.81
C ARG A 443 26.24 -8.45 9.28
N LEU A 444 25.20 -7.93 9.94
CA LEU A 444 25.21 -6.59 10.52
C LEU A 444 26.25 -6.47 11.65
N ALA A 445 26.51 -7.54 12.41
CA ALA A 445 27.52 -7.54 13.46
C ALA A 445 28.94 -7.28 12.93
N ALA A 446 29.24 -7.63 11.67
CA ALA A 446 30.51 -7.34 11.03
C ALA A 446 30.74 -5.83 10.77
N MET A 447 29.72 -4.98 10.89
CA MET A 447 29.84 -3.53 10.79
C MET A 447 30.38 -2.87 12.07
N SER A 448 30.38 -3.60 13.17
CA SER A 448 30.75 -3.09 14.51
C SER A 448 32.25 -3.29 14.82
N VAL A 449 33.06 -3.74 13.85
CA VAL A 449 34.48 -4.06 14.01
C VAL A 449 35.36 -2.99 13.35
#